data_8b72f602184fbec2dd2a26bdaaebf95f
#
_entry.id   8b72f602184fbec2dd2a26bdaaebf95f
#
_cell.length_a   1.000
_cell.length_b   1.000
_cell.length_c   1.000
_cell.angle_alpha   90.00
_cell.angle_beta   90.00
_cell.angle_gamma   90.00
#
_symmetry.space_group_name_H-M   'P 1'
#
loop_
_entity.id
_entity.type
_entity.pdbx_description
1 polymer ?
#
loop_
_entity_poly.entity_id
_entity_poly.type
_entity_poly.pdbx_seq_one_letter_code
_entity_poly.pdbx_strand_id
1 'polypeptide(L)'
;MSKSREQRVAESIAQSNRRSFEPVVKKVQLSNEYLARKVCPDIEAAVRACNLSDGMTVSFHHAYRGGDFILNQVMDVLADMGLRNLTVAASSLSGCHDPLIGHIQNGVVRKIYTSGLRGKLGEFISQGHMQEPVEIHSHGGRVQLMQSGELIPDVAFLAVASCDTFGNASGSLGKNICGSLGYAKADAQFARQVVLITEAIEPYPHSPASIHQDQVDFIVKVDEVGDSSKIGAGSTRMTTNPRELLIARRAADVIDKSGYFNNGFSLQTGSGGASLAVARFLEDKMRRQNIRASFALGGITASMVDLHEKGLIDKLIDVQSFDSAAAASLARNPNHIEVSANQYANFGSKGASVERL
;
A
#
# COMPACT_ATOMS: atom_id res chain seq x y z
N MET A 1 -10.61 42.71 -46.07
CA MET A 1 -11.20 41.53 -45.42
C MET A 1 -10.22 40.99 -44.38
N SER A 2 -10.59 41.03 -43.11
CA SER A 2 -9.69 40.48 -42.03
C SER A 2 -9.75 38.96 -42.05
N LYS A 3 -8.56 38.33 -42.03
CA LYS A 3 -8.43 36.87 -41.96
C LYS A 3 -9.09 36.31 -40.70
N SER A 4 -9.79 35.19 -40.83
CA SER A 4 -10.36 34.49 -39.66
C SER A 4 -9.28 34.04 -38.71
N ARG A 5 -9.63 33.80 -37.43
CA ARG A 5 -8.70 33.28 -36.42
C ARG A 5 -8.07 31.92 -36.86
N GLU A 6 -8.85 31.10 -37.54
CA GLU A 6 -8.42 29.79 -38.06
C GLU A 6 -7.39 29.94 -39.19
N GLN A 7 -7.58 30.90 -40.11
CA GLN A 7 -6.62 31.23 -41.16
C GLN A 7 -5.29 31.73 -40.61
N ARG A 8 -5.31 32.55 -39.53
CA ARG A 8 -4.08 33.05 -38.88
C ARG A 8 -3.35 31.94 -38.15
N VAL A 9 -4.07 30.99 -37.53
CA VAL A 9 -3.48 29.81 -36.87
C VAL A 9 -2.87 28.89 -37.91
N ALA A 10 -3.54 28.62 -39.02
CA ALA A 10 -3.03 27.77 -40.09
C ALA A 10 -1.78 28.37 -40.75
N GLU A 11 -1.73 29.69 -40.98
CA GLU A 11 -0.56 30.40 -41.52
C GLU A 11 0.62 30.39 -40.52
N SER A 12 0.35 30.57 -39.22
CA SER A 12 1.36 30.46 -38.16
C SER A 12 1.96 29.05 -38.06
N ILE A 13 1.13 28.04 -38.22
CA ILE A 13 1.56 26.63 -38.24
C ILE A 13 2.39 26.35 -39.52
N ALA A 14 2.00 26.90 -40.65
CA ALA A 14 2.72 26.72 -41.92
C ALA A 14 4.05 27.47 -41.94
N GLN A 15 4.16 28.63 -41.25
CA GLN A 15 5.38 29.44 -41.15
C GLN A 15 6.30 28.98 -39.98
N SER A 16 5.81 28.17 -39.05
CA SER A 16 6.69 27.55 -38.07
C SER A 16 7.60 26.60 -38.80
N ASN A 17 8.90 26.95 -38.93
CA ASN A 17 9.94 26.05 -39.34
C ASN A 17 9.95 24.86 -38.35
N ARG A 18 9.05 23.88 -38.55
CA ARG A 18 9.14 22.61 -37.92
C ARG A 18 10.42 21.97 -38.44
N ARG A 19 11.52 22.17 -37.72
CA ARG A 19 12.62 21.24 -37.83
C ARG A 19 11.98 19.87 -37.66
N SER A 20 12.04 19.04 -38.71
CA SER A 20 11.65 17.65 -38.60
C SER A 20 12.41 17.11 -37.39
N PHE A 21 11.69 16.77 -36.35
CA PHE A 21 12.26 16.00 -35.24
C PHE A 21 12.52 14.63 -35.83
N GLU A 22 13.70 14.43 -36.38
CA GLU A 22 14.19 13.09 -36.54
C GLU A 22 14.47 12.57 -35.14
N PRO A 23 13.73 11.53 -34.68
CA PRO A 23 14.04 10.95 -33.39
C PRO A 23 15.46 10.42 -33.51
N VAL A 24 16.40 11.02 -32.81
CA VAL A 24 17.74 10.47 -32.63
C VAL A 24 17.55 9.24 -31.75
N VAL A 25 17.16 8.14 -32.37
CA VAL A 25 17.18 6.82 -31.72
C VAL A 25 18.66 6.41 -31.62
N LYS A 26 19.41 7.03 -30.71
CA LYS A 26 20.57 6.39 -30.15
C LYS A 26 20.06 5.18 -29.42
N LYS A 27 20.17 4.01 -29.97
CA LYS A 27 20.14 2.75 -29.22
C LYS A 27 21.31 2.80 -28.25
N VAL A 28 21.09 3.37 -27.08
CA VAL A 28 22.02 3.25 -25.97
C VAL A 28 21.92 1.81 -25.53
N GLN A 29 22.89 1.00 -25.89
CA GLN A 29 23.03 -0.35 -25.36
C GLN A 29 23.55 -0.17 -23.93
N LEU A 30 22.62 -0.18 -22.98
CA LEU A 30 22.96 -0.13 -21.55
C LEU A 30 23.71 -1.42 -21.20
N SER A 31 24.84 -1.29 -20.51
CA SER A 31 25.56 -2.46 -20.00
C SER A 31 24.71 -3.21 -18.97
N ASN A 32 24.89 -4.50 -18.83
CA ASN A 32 24.24 -5.28 -17.78
C ASN A 32 24.53 -4.72 -16.37
N GLU A 33 25.73 -4.21 -16.17
CA GLU A 33 26.16 -3.54 -14.94
C GLU A 33 25.34 -2.26 -14.67
N TYR A 34 25.10 -1.45 -15.69
CA TYR A 34 24.25 -0.27 -15.55
C TYR A 34 22.78 -0.64 -15.26
N LEU A 35 22.27 -1.67 -15.92
CA LEU A 35 20.89 -2.15 -15.72
C LEU A 35 20.68 -2.74 -14.33
N ALA A 36 21.73 -3.30 -13.71
CA ALA A 36 21.65 -3.96 -12.41
C ALA A 36 22.21 -3.11 -11.25
N ARG A 37 22.55 -1.84 -11.47
CA ARG A 37 23.23 -1.00 -10.48
C ARG A 37 22.50 -0.86 -9.13
N LYS A 38 21.19 -1.02 -9.11
CA LYS A 38 20.38 -0.99 -7.88
C LYS A 38 20.17 -2.36 -7.27
N VAL A 39 20.45 -3.42 -8.02
CA VAL A 39 20.20 -4.79 -7.58
C VAL A 39 21.32 -5.27 -6.67
N CYS A 40 21.00 -5.53 -5.43
CA CYS A 40 21.89 -6.14 -4.44
C CYS A 40 21.74 -7.67 -4.47
N PRO A 41 22.83 -8.43 -4.19
CA PRO A 41 22.78 -9.88 -4.19
C PRO A 41 21.86 -10.47 -3.09
N ASP A 42 21.78 -9.78 -1.94
CA ASP A 42 21.00 -10.18 -0.77
C ASP A 42 20.63 -9.00 0.12
N ILE A 43 19.89 -9.28 1.19
CA ILE A 43 19.46 -8.26 2.17
C ILE A 43 20.66 -7.65 2.90
N GLU A 44 21.67 -8.45 3.25
CA GLU A 44 22.84 -7.97 3.96
C GLU A 44 23.61 -6.92 3.12
N ALA A 45 23.80 -7.20 1.83
CA ALA A 45 24.46 -6.27 0.91
C ALA A 45 23.66 -4.95 0.78
N ALA A 46 22.33 -5.00 0.74
CA ALA A 46 21.50 -3.82 0.70
C ALA A 46 21.59 -3.02 2.02
N VAL A 47 21.59 -3.69 3.18
CA VAL A 47 21.77 -3.06 4.49
C VAL A 47 23.12 -2.34 4.58
N ARG A 48 24.20 -2.97 4.10
CA ARG A 48 25.54 -2.36 4.02
C ARG A 48 25.56 -1.15 3.09
N ALA A 49 24.91 -1.25 1.93
CA ALA A 49 24.83 -0.15 0.96
C ALA A 49 24.04 1.05 1.52
N CYS A 50 23.03 0.80 2.36
CA CYS A 50 22.29 1.83 3.08
C CYS A 50 23.08 2.46 4.25
N ASN A 51 24.26 1.94 4.62
CA ASN A 51 25.02 2.35 5.80
C ASN A 51 24.17 2.31 7.10
N LEU A 52 23.29 1.33 7.22
CA LEU A 52 22.40 1.20 8.37
C LEU A 52 23.23 0.90 9.62
N SER A 53 22.93 1.57 10.74
CA SER A 53 23.68 1.50 11.99
C SER A 53 22.75 1.51 13.20
N ASP A 54 23.33 1.27 14.38
CA ASP A 54 22.60 1.26 15.65
C ASP A 54 21.77 2.53 15.86
N GLY A 55 20.57 2.35 16.41
CA GLY A 55 19.65 3.44 16.73
C GLY A 55 18.83 3.97 15.56
N MET A 56 19.12 3.57 14.32
CA MET A 56 18.37 4.00 13.14
C MET A 56 16.95 3.44 13.11
N THR A 57 16.09 4.09 12.33
CA THR A 57 14.69 3.72 12.13
C THR A 57 14.54 2.93 10.84
N VAL A 58 14.05 1.71 10.95
CA VAL A 58 13.68 0.86 9.81
C VAL A 58 12.17 0.78 9.67
N SER A 59 11.69 0.91 8.44
CA SER A 59 10.27 0.95 8.13
C SER A 59 9.83 -0.24 7.31
N PHE A 60 8.62 -0.72 7.61
CA PHE A 60 8.01 -1.86 6.92
C PHE A 60 6.55 -1.59 6.60
N HIS A 61 6.12 -2.10 5.45
CA HIS A 61 4.71 -2.17 5.12
C HIS A 61 4.30 -3.63 4.91
N HIS A 62 3.29 -4.06 5.64
CA HIS A 62 2.77 -5.43 5.57
C HIS A 62 1.80 -5.63 4.39
N ALA A 63 2.31 -5.52 3.16
CA ALA A 63 1.48 -5.70 1.96
C ALA A 63 0.81 -7.10 1.91
N TYR A 64 1.52 -8.12 2.36
CA TYR A 64 1.02 -9.49 2.47
C TYR A 64 0.23 -9.78 3.75
N ARG A 65 0.08 -8.79 4.66
CA ARG A 65 -0.70 -8.87 5.90
C ARG A 65 -0.28 -10.06 6.79
N GLY A 66 -1.19 -11.03 7.03
CA GLY A 66 -0.87 -12.23 7.82
C GLY A 66 0.10 -13.20 7.15
N GLY A 67 0.43 -12.99 5.89
CA GLY A 67 1.41 -13.74 5.12
C GLY A 67 2.72 -12.99 4.88
N ASP A 68 3.01 -11.90 5.60
CA ASP A 68 4.25 -11.15 5.45
C ASP A 68 5.45 -11.93 6.03
N PHE A 69 6.53 -12.05 5.23
CA PHE A 69 7.79 -12.66 5.66
C PHE A 69 8.92 -11.65 5.77
N ILE A 70 8.82 -10.49 5.10
CA ILE A 70 9.96 -9.60 4.91
C ILE A 70 10.42 -8.94 6.20
N LEU A 71 9.49 -8.52 7.07
CA LEU A 71 9.88 -7.91 8.34
C LEU A 71 10.79 -8.86 9.14
N ASN A 72 10.40 -10.14 9.26
CA ASN A 72 11.20 -11.11 10.02
C ASN A 72 12.55 -11.39 9.34
N GLN A 73 12.57 -11.63 8.01
CA GLN A 73 13.81 -11.88 7.27
C GLN A 73 14.81 -10.72 7.41
N VAL A 74 14.34 -9.48 7.28
CA VAL A 74 15.21 -8.30 7.45
C VAL A 74 15.68 -8.20 8.88
N MET A 75 14.81 -8.34 9.87
CA MET A 75 15.19 -8.23 11.28
C MET A 75 16.17 -9.30 11.72
N ASP A 76 16.06 -10.53 11.19
CA ASP A 76 17.04 -11.59 11.43
C ASP A 76 18.42 -11.21 10.87
N VAL A 77 18.48 -10.72 9.62
CA VAL A 77 19.74 -10.23 9.02
C VAL A 77 20.34 -9.08 9.84
N LEU A 78 19.52 -8.09 10.26
CA LEU A 78 20.01 -6.98 11.07
C LEU A 78 20.59 -7.45 12.42
N ALA A 79 19.93 -8.43 13.04
CA ALA A 79 20.40 -9.04 14.29
C ALA A 79 21.72 -9.80 14.10
N ASP A 80 21.84 -10.59 13.03
CA ASP A 80 23.05 -11.34 12.68
C ASP A 80 24.23 -10.43 12.34
N MET A 81 23.97 -9.27 11.72
CA MET A 81 24.97 -8.23 11.50
C MET A 81 25.40 -7.50 12.77
N GLY A 82 24.79 -7.80 13.91
CA GLY A 82 25.12 -7.23 15.20
C GLY A 82 24.46 -5.89 15.52
N LEU A 83 23.52 -5.42 14.69
CA LEU A 83 22.83 -4.14 14.90
C LEU A 83 21.94 -4.16 16.15
N ARG A 84 21.87 -3.03 16.85
CA ARG A 84 21.17 -2.87 18.13
C ARG A 84 20.40 -1.55 18.19
N ASN A 85 19.48 -1.50 19.15
CA ASN A 85 18.74 -0.28 19.49
C ASN A 85 17.90 0.31 18.34
N LEU A 86 17.49 -0.51 17.38
CA LEU A 86 16.73 -0.07 16.21
C LEU A 86 15.30 0.37 16.60
N THR A 87 14.78 1.33 15.86
CA THR A 87 13.36 1.68 15.89
C THR A 87 12.66 1.00 14.72
N VAL A 88 11.62 0.21 15.00
CA VAL A 88 10.79 -0.43 13.97
C VAL A 88 9.54 0.40 13.73
N ALA A 89 9.39 0.97 12.54
CA ALA A 89 8.23 1.74 12.12
C ALA A 89 7.39 0.92 11.12
N ALA A 90 6.49 0.08 11.64
CA ALA A 90 5.66 -0.79 10.82
C ALA A 90 4.23 -0.27 10.70
N SER A 91 3.61 -0.39 9.52
CA SER A 91 2.23 0.04 9.31
C SER A 91 1.22 -0.74 10.17
N SER A 92 1.48 -2.01 10.47
CA SER A 92 0.76 -2.80 11.48
C SER A 92 1.53 -4.07 11.79
N LEU A 93 1.41 -4.59 13.00
CA LEU A 93 2.04 -5.81 13.45
C LEU A 93 0.97 -6.84 13.86
N SER A 94 1.13 -8.07 13.38
CA SER A 94 0.19 -9.17 13.59
C SER A 94 0.93 -10.43 14.03
N GLY A 95 0.24 -11.54 14.26
CA GLY A 95 0.85 -12.77 14.75
C GLY A 95 2.00 -13.35 13.90
N CYS A 96 2.07 -13.03 12.60
CA CYS A 96 3.23 -13.42 11.77
C CYS A 96 4.53 -12.69 12.17
N HIS A 97 4.43 -11.61 12.93
CA HIS A 97 5.56 -10.82 13.44
C HIS A 97 5.93 -11.13 14.90
N ASP A 98 5.35 -12.19 15.48
CA ASP A 98 5.69 -12.63 16.85
C ASP A 98 7.21 -12.91 17.06
N PRO A 99 8.02 -13.29 16.04
CA PRO A 99 9.48 -13.37 16.16
C PRO A 99 10.18 -12.07 16.63
N LEU A 100 9.58 -10.89 16.44
CA LEU A 100 10.10 -9.64 16.99
C LEU A 100 10.30 -9.67 18.51
N ILE A 101 9.60 -10.54 19.24
CA ILE A 101 9.80 -10.72 20.69
C ILE A 101 11.26 -11.06 21.00
N GLY A 102 11.87 -11.97 20.23
CA GLY A 102 13.29 -12.32 20.39
C GLY A 102 14.21 -11.13 20.12
N HIS A 103 13.92 -10.33 19.09
CA HIS A 103 14.71 -9.15 18.78
C HIS A 103 14.59 -8.03 19.84
N ILE A 104 13.41 -7.90 20.47
CA ILE A 104 13.23 -6.99 21.62
C ILE A 104 14.04 -7.46 22.82
N GLN A 105 13.93 -8.75 23.18
CA GLN A 105 14.66 -9.34 24.32
C GLN A 105 16.18 -9.24 24.16
N ASN A 106 16.68 -9.37 22.94
CA ASN A 106 18.11 -9.30 22.62
C ASN A 106 18.61 -7.87 22.37
N GLY A 107 17.77 -6.83 22.53
CA GLY A 107 18.16 -5.43 22.40
C GLY A 107 18.40 -4.98 20.94
N VAL A 108 17.94 -5.75 19.97
CA VAL A 108 17.95 -5.35 18.55
C VAL A 108 16.91 -4.27 18.33
N VAL A 109 15.70 -4.45 18.89
CA VAL A 109 14.59 -3.48 18.80
C VAL A 109 14.42 -2.76 20.13
N ARG A 110 14.53 -1.44 20.11
CA ARG A 110 14.35 -0.54 21.28
C ARG A 110 12.96 0.08 21.30
N LYS A 111 12.46 0.50 20.15
CA LYS A 111 11.22 1.26 20.00
C LYS A 111 10.38 0.78 18.83
N ILE A 112 9.07 0.92 18.94
CA ILE A 112 8.13 0.57 17.86
C ILE A 112 7.16 1.73 17.63
N TYR A 113 6.98 2.11 16.35
CA TYR A 113 5.88 2.90 15.83
C TYR A 113 4.97 2.00 15.00
N THR A 114 3.67 1.99 15.28
CA THR A 114 2.74 1.15 14.52
C THR A 114 1.31 1.70 14.57
N SER A 115 0.44 1.21 13.67
CA SER A 115 -1.01 1.48 13.75
C SER A 115 -1.78 0.38 14.48
N GLY A 116 -1.13 -0.71 14.83
CA GLY A 116 -1.77 -1.80 15.57
C GLY A 116 -0.80 -2.92 15.95
N LEU A 117 -1.08 -3.51 17.10
CA LEU A 117 -0.37 -4.64 17.66
C LEU A 117 -1.36 -5.77 17.93
N ARG A 118 -1.01 -6.99 17.54
CA ARG A 118 -1.84 -8.19 17.74
C ARG A 118 -0.96 -9.40 18.04
N GLY A 119 -1.59 -10.50 18.43
CA GLY A 119 -0.89 -11.75 18.71
C GLY A 119 -0.05 -11.70 20.00
N LYS A 120 0.87 -12.63 20.12
CA LYS A 120 1.76 -12.74 21.28
C LYS A 120 2.66 -11.53 21.45
N LEU A 121 3.08 -10.91 20.35
CA LEU A 121 3.84 -9.66 20.38
C LEU A 121 3.08 -8.54 21.10
N GLY A 122 1.77 -8.38 20.81
CA GLY A 122 0.94 -7.39 21.48
C GLY A 122 0.77 -7.67 22.98
N GLU A 123 0.61 -8.94 23.36
CA GLU A 123 0.54 -9.37 24.77
C GLU A 123 1.87 -9.10 25.49
N PHE A 124 2.99 -9.48 24.90
CA PHE A 124 4.33 -9.29 25.44
C PHE A 124 4.63 -7.80 25.69
N ILE A 125 4.31 -6.93 24.75
CA ILE A 125 4.50 -5.49 24.87
C ILE A 125 3.58 -4.92 25.95
N SER A 126 2.32 -5.36 26.02
CA SER A 126 1.36 -4.91 27.05
C SER A 126 1.78 -5.29 28.48
N GLN A 127 2.63 -6.29 28.63
CA GLN A 127 3.24 -6.68 29.91
C GLN A 127 4.45 -5.80 30.32
N GLY A 128 4.82 -4.82 29.50
CA GLY A 128 5.87 -3.85 29.83
C GLY A 128 7.30 -4.27 29.44
N HIS A 129 7.44 -5.17 28.48
CA HIS A 129 8.76 -5.71 28.09
C HIS A 129 9.50 -4.86 27.04
N MET A 130 9.00 -3.67 26.69
CA MET A 130 9.72 -2.73 25.82
C MET A 130 10.62 -1.79 26.62
N GLN A 131 11.77 -1.42 26.05
CA GLN A 131 12.66 -0.42 26.62
C GLN A 131 12.06 0.99 26.57
N GLU A 132 11.40 1.33 25.45
CA GLU A 132 10.68 2.58 25.28
C GLU A 132 9.19 2.31 24.99
N PRO A 133 8.30 3.20 25.38
CA PRO A 133 6.87 3.04 25.06
C PRO A 133 6.63 2.92 23.56
N VAL A 134 5.76 2.00 23.19
CA VAL A 134 5.29 1.88 21.79
C VAL A 134 4.38 3.06 21.46
N GLU A 135 4.62 3.69 20.33
CA GLU A 135 3.74 4.73 19.80
C GLU A 135 2.75 4.16 18.80
N ILE A 136 1.46 4.26 19.17
CA ILE A 136 0.37 3.77 18.32
C ILE A 136 -0.36 4.97 17.71
N HIS A 137 -0.36 5.01 16.38
CA HIS A 137 -1.03 6.03 15.59
C HIS A 137 -2.10 5.41 14.70
N SER A 138 -3.09 6.18 14.28
CA SER A 138 -3.96 5.75 13.19
C SER A 138 -3.13 5.55 11.91
N HIS A 139 -3.65 4.82 10.94
CA HIS A 139 -2.96 4.64 9.66
C HIS A 139 -2.65 5.98 8.98
N GLY A 140 -3.60 6.93 8.98
CA GLY A 140 -3.37 8.28 8.49
C GLY A 140 -2.42 9.10 9.38
N GLY A 141 -2.49 8.92 10.71
CA GLY A 141 -1.58 9.56 11.67
C GLY A 141 -0.12 9.17 11.45
N ARG A 142 0.17 7.90 11.12
CA ARG A 142 1.53 7.48 10.77
C ARG A 142 2.06 8.22 9.53
N VAL A 143 1.24 8.35 8.50
CA VAL A 143 1.62 9.12 7.30
C VAL A 143 1.81 10.61 7.61
N GLN A 144 0.96 11.17 8.48
CA GLN A 144 1.10 12.55 8.95
C GLN A 144 2.42 12.79 9.68
N LEU A 145 2.85 11.86 10.55
CA LEU A 145 4.16 11.95 11.23
C LEU A 145 5.32 11.91 10.24
N MET A 146 5.24 11.10 9.19
CA MET A 146 6.26 11.09 8.14
C MET A 146 6.28 12.41 7.38
N GLN A 147 5.13 12.94 7.02
CA GLN A 147 5.01 14.19 6.29
C GLN A 147 5.47 15.41 7.11
N SER A 148 5.21 15.43 8.42
CA SER A 148 5.68 16.50 9.32
C SER A 148 7.17 16.40 9.65
N GLY A 149 7.80 15.28 9.35
CA GLY A 149 9.19 15.00 9.70
C GLY A 149 9.39 14.51 11.14
N GLU A 150 8.32 14.22 11.88
CA GLU A 150 8.40 13.64 13.23
C GLU A 150 8.80 12.15 13.20
N LEU A 151 8.47 11.44 12.13
CA LEU A 151 8.90 10.07 11.87
C LEU A 151 9.55 10.01 10.49
N ILE A 152 10.86 9.98 10.43
CA ILE A 152 11.62 9.79 9.18
C ILE A 152 12.32 8.45 9.24
N PRO A 153 11.86 7.43 8.49
CA PRO A 153 12.60 6.18 8.39
C PRO A 153 13.96 6.42 7.73
N ASP A 154 15.02 5.87 8.30
CA ASP A 154 16.34 5.88 7.67
C ASP A 154 16.37 4.93 6.48
N VAL A 155 15.78 3.75 6.63
CA VAL A 155 15.60 2.79 5.53
C VAL A 155 14.18 2.21 5.56
N ALA A 156 13.49 2.25 4.42
CA ALA A 156 12.23 1.53 4.23
C ALA A 156 12.48 0.24 3.43
N PHE A 157 12.15 -0.90 4.03
CA PHE A 157 12.18 -2.21 3.38
C PHE A 157 10.76 -2.56 2.91
N LEU A 158 10.55 -2.56 1.59
CA LEU A 158 9.22 -2.67 1.00
C LEU A 158 9.07 -3.95 0.18
N ALA A 159 8.23 -4.85 0.67
CA ALA A 159 7.83 -6.04 -0.07
C ALA A 159 6.93 -5.64 -1.25
N VAL A 160 7.26 -6.08 -2.46
CA VAL A 160 6.47 -5.84 -3.67
C VAL A 160 6.30 -7.13 -4.47
N ALA A 161 5.20 -7.26 -5.20
CA ALA A 161 4.92 -8.45 -5.98
C ALA A 161 5.91 -8.63 -7.16
N SER A 162 6.34 -7.52 -7.75
CA SER A 162 7.34 -7.49 -8.82
C SER A 162 7.91 -6.09 -9.01
N CYS A 163 9.10 -5.99 -9.57
CA CYS A 163 9.70 -4.73 -10.01
C CYS A 163 10.63 -4.95 -11.20
N ASP A 164 11.07 -3.87 -11.88
CA ASP A 164 12.18 -3.94 -12.81
C ASP A 164 13.52 -3.61 -12.14
N THR A 165 14.62 -3.74 -12.89
CA THR A 165 15.98 -3.48 -12.39
C THR A 165 16.26 -2.00 -12.05
N PHE A 166 15.38 -1.09 -12.43
CA PHE A 166 15.44 0.34 -12.09
C PHE A 166 14.62 0.70 -10.86
N GLY A 167 13.70 -0.19 -10.43
CA GLY A 167 12.88 -0.01 -9.24
C GLY A 167 11.44 0.47 -9.50
N ASN A 168 10.95 0.38 -10.76
CA ASN A 168 9.52 0.52 -10.97
C ASN A 168 8.82 -0.72 -10.42
N ALA A 169 8.01 -0.57 -9.39
CA ALA A 169 7.45 -1.69 -8.65
C ALA A 169 5.94 -1.68 -8.59
N SER A 170 5.35 -2.87 -8.54
CA SER A 170 3.91 -3.08 -8.46
C SER A 170 3.55 -4.13 -7.41
N GLY A 171 2.42 -3.92 -6.74
CA GLY A 171 1.79 -4.92 -5.88
C GLY A 171 0.72 -5.74 -6.61
N SER A 172 0.29 -5.29 -7.79
CA SER A 172 -0.80 -5.91 -8.57
C SER A 172 -0.35 -6.65 -9.83
N LEU A 173 0.94 -6.63 -10.15
CA LEU A 173 1.53 -7.34 -11.28
C LEU A 173 2.48 -8.43 -10.79
N GLY A 174 2.53 -9.56 -11.50
CA GLY A 174 3.39 -10.69 -11.13
C GLY A 174 2.59 -11.91 -10.65
N LYS A 175 3.28 -12.93 -10.15
CA LYS A 175 2.66 -14.18 -9.71
C LYS A 175 2.09 -14.11 -8.30
N ASN A 176 2.81 -13.45 -7.40
CA ASN A 176 2.48 -13.35 -5.98
C ASN A 176 1.96 -11.94 -5.67
N ILE A 177 0.78 -11.59 -6.22
CA ILE A 177 0.20 -10.25 -6.08
C ILE A 177 -0.29 -10.00 -4.65
N CYS A 178 0.03 -8.83 -4.11
CA CYS A 178 -0.44 -8.38 -2.80
C CYS A 178 -1.50 -7.27 -2.88
N GLY A 179 -1.75 -6.75 -4.08
CA GLY A 179 -2.70 -5.67 -4.31
C GLY A 179 -2.11 -4.28 -4.12
N SER A 180 -2.89 -3.37 -3.57
CA SER A 180 -2.49 -1.97 -3.42
C SER A 180 -1.31 -1.79 -2.45
N LEU A 181 -0.33 -1.00 -2.88
CA LEU A 181 0.83 -0.55 -2.10
C LEU A 181 0.63 0.85 -1.51
N GLY A 182 -0.60 1.30 -1.30
CA GLY A 182 -0.92 2.66 -0.92
C GLY A 182 -0.16 3.19 0.30
N TYR A 183 0.07 2.36 1.32
CA TYR A 183 0.90 2.73 2.48
C TYR A 183 2.39 2.66 2.18
N ALA A 184 2.85 1.68 1.40
CA ALA A 184 4.24 1.57 0.97
C ALA A 184 4.68 2.78 0.13
N LYS A 185 3.77 3.39 -0.64
CA LYS A 185 4.01 4.64 -1.37
C LYS A 185 4.40 5.78 -0.43
N ALA A 186 3.81 5.87 0.76
CA ALA A 186 4.18 6.88 1.75
C ALA A 186 5.59 6.61 2.31
N ASP A 187 5.92 5.35 2.62
CA ASP A 187 7.27 4.98 3.04
C ASP A 187 8.29 5.31 1.95
N ALA A 188 8.01 4.96 0.69
CA ALA A 188 8.89 5.28 -0.45
C ALA A 188 9.08 6.79 -0.66
N GLN A 189 8.08 7.60 -0.31
CA GLN A 189 8.14 9.05 -0.47
C GLN A 189 8.96 9.74 0.64
N PHE A 190 8.91 9.23 1.86
CA PHE A 190 9.41 9.96 3.03
C PHE A 190 10.63 9.32 3.70
N ALA A 191 10.95 8.06 3.43
CA ALA A 191 12.18 7.44 3.92
C ALA A 191 13.42 8.06 3.26
N ARG A 192 14.55 8.05 3.98
CA ARG A 192 15.83 8.52 3.44
C ARG A 192 16.36 7.61 2.36
N GLN A 193 16.14 6.29 2.51
CA GLN A 193 16.51 5.27 1.54
C GLN A 193 15.43 4.21 1.44
N VAL A 194 15.27 3.65 0.26
CA VAL A 194 14.24 2.66 -0.06
C VAL A 194 14.85 1.41 -0.66
N VAL A 195 14.63 0.29 -0.02
CA VAL A 195 14.99 -1.05 -0.48
C VAL A 195 13.73 -1.80 -0.88
N LEU A 196 13.58 -2.11 -2.15
CA LEU A 196 12.54 -3.03 -2.61
C LEU A 196 12.98 -4.47 -2.41
N ILE A 197 12.07 -5.31 -1.94
CA ILE A 197 12.29 -6.75 -1.83
C ILE A 197 11.20 -7.48 -2.60
N THR A 198 11.60 -8.33 -3.54
CA THR A 198 10.70 -9.00 -4.48
C THR A 198 11.15 -10.42 -4.83
N GLU A 199 10.20 -11.26 -5.24
CA GLU A 199 10.48 -12.57 -5.85
C GLU A 199 10.77 -12.46 -7.35
N ALA A 200 10.26 -11.39 -8.01
CA ALA A 200 10.27 -11.27 -9.44
C ALA A 200 10.84 -9.92 -9.92
N ILE A 201 11.95 -10.00 -10.65
CA ILE A 201 12.50 -8.86 -11.41
C ILE A 201 12.07 -9.03 -12.86
N GLU A 202 11.27 -8.09 -13.34
CA GLU A 202 10.65 -8.09 -14.66
C GLU A 202 11.41 -7.18 -15.64
N PRO A 203 11.20 -7.33 -16.97
CA PRO A 203 11.79 -6.44 -17.96
C PRO A 203 11.37 -4.97 -17.77
N TYR A 204 12.31 -4.06 -18.01
CA TYR A 204 12.07 -2.62 -18.03
C TYR A 204 11.35 -2.19 -19.33
N PRO A 205 10.37 -1.25 -19.29
CA PRO A 205 9.78 -0.63 -18.09
C PRO A 205 8.65 -1.49 -17.48
N HIS A 206 8.66 -1.67 -16.17
CA HIS A 206 7.58 -2.35 -15.46
C HIS A 206 6.45 -1.35 -15.15
N SER A 207 5.35 -1.46 -15.88
CA SER A 207 4.24 -0.48 -15.85
C SER A 207 2.86 -1.16 -15.90
N PRO A 208 1.87 -0.63 -15.16
CA PRO A 208 1.92 0.55 -14.30
C PRO A 208 2.69 0.29 -13.00
N ALA A 209 3.45 1.29 -12.54
CA ALA A 209 4.20 1.21 -11.30
C ALA A 209 3.47 1.91 -10.16
N SER A 210 3.39 1.23 -9.01
CA SER A 210 2.91 1.80 -7.75
C SER A 210 3.98 2.67 -7.08
N ILE A 211 5.23 2.18 -7.09
CA ILE A 211 6.42 2.90 -6.64
C ILE A 211 7.30 3.11 -7.86
N HIS A 212 7.77 4.35 -8.06
CA HIS A 212 8.56 4.72 -9.22
C HIS A 212 10.06 4.61 -8.95
N GLN A 213 10.84 4.35 -9.99
CA GLN A 213 12.27 4.12 -9.93
C GLN A 213 13.08 5.26 -9.27
N ASP A 214 12.60 6.50 -9.31
CA ASP A 214 13.24 7.67 -8.69
C ASP A 214 13.11 7.69 -7.15
N GLN A 215 12.22 6.88 -6.60
CA GLN A 215 12.00 6.72 -5.16
C GLN A 215 12.78 5.52 -4.57
N VAL A 216 13.52 4.76 -5.39
CA VAL A 216 14.12 3.48 -5.01
C VAL A 216 15.61 3.54 -5.09
N ASP A 217 16.31 3.18 -4.03
CA ASP A 217 17.78 3.13 -3.97
C ASP A 217 18.31 1.74 -4.31
N PHE A 218 17.75 0.70 -3.69
CA PHE A 218 18.22 -0.68 -3.85
C PHE A 218 17.07 -1.66 -4.06
N ILE A 219 17.40 -2.80 -4.65
CA ILE A 219 16.50 -3.90 -4.98
C ILE A 219 17.14 -5.19 -4.53
N VAL A 220 16.39 -6.03 -3.82
CA VAL A 220 16.82 -7.37 -3.44
C VAL A 220 15.83 -8.38 -3.98
N LYS A 221 16.34 -9.40 -4.66
CA LYS A 221 15.54 -10.57 -5.03
C LYS A 221 15.68 -11.63 -3.96
N VAL A 222 14.53 -12.12 -3.46
CA VAL A 222 14.43 -13.22 -2.50
C VAL A 222 13.61 -14.36 -3.08
N ASP A 223 13.65 -15.53 -2.44
CA ASP A 223 12.84 -16.67 -2.87
C ASP A 223 11.37 -16.47 -2.57
N GLU A 224 11.05 -15.91 -1.39
CA GLU A 224 9.68 -15.65 -0.93
C GLU A 224 9.59 -14.32 -0.18
N VAL A 225 8.71 -13.43 -0.63
CA VAL A 225 8.38 -12.16 0.08
C VAL A 225 7.22 -12.34 1.06
N GLY A 226 6.38 -13.34 0.81
CA GLY A 226 5.19 -13.61 1.61
C GLY A 226 4.23 -14.58 0.93
N ASP A 227 3.17 -14.89 1.63
CA ASP A 227 2.10 -15.78 1.16
C ASP A 227 0.83 -14.97 0.87
N SER A 228 0.58 -14.68 -0.41
CA SER A 228 -0.59 -13.91 -0.85
C SER A 228 -1.93 -14.61 -0.51
N SER A 229 -1.95 -15.92 -0.29
CA SER A 229 -3.15 -16.64 0.12
C SER A 229 -3.62 -16.25 1.54
N LYS A 230 -2.71 -15.71 2.36
CA LYS A 230 -2.96 -15.28 3.73
C LYS A 230 -3.28 -13.79 3.88
N ILE A 231 -3.38 -13.05 2.80
CA ILE A 231 -3.73 -11.61 2.85
C ILE A 231 -5.06 -11.40 3.60
N GLY A 232 -6.07 -12.23 3.31
CA GLY A 232 -7.37 -12.19 3.97
C GLY A 232 -7.51 -13.05 5.23
N ALA A 233 -6.47 -13.80 5.62
CA ALA A 233 -6.57 -14.79 6.68
C ALA A 233 -6.95 -14.16 8.04
N GLY A 234 -8.10 -14.56 8.55
CA GLY A 234 -8.58 -14.20 9.88
C GLY A 234 -9.24 -12.82 10.03
N SER A 235 -9.11 -11.90 9.07
CA SER A 235 -9.61 -10.52 9.20
C SER A 235 -10.78 -10.14 8.28
N THR A 236 -10.97 -10.86 7.15
CA THR A 236 -11.99 -10.52 6.13
C THR A 236 -13.07 -11.58 5.99
N ARG A 237 -13.37 -12.29 7.06
CA ARG A 237 -14.46 -13.27 7.06
C ARG A 237 -15.73 -12.65 7.60
N MET A 238 -16.80 -12.67 6.79
CA MET A 238 -18.12 -12.22 7.22
C MET A 238 -18.58 -13.04 8.41
N THR A 239 -19.16 -12.37 9.42
CA THR A 239 -19.66 -13.02 10.62
C THR A 239 -20.86 -13.93 10.33
N THR A 240 -20.94 -15.04 11.07
CA THR A 240 -22.11 -15.91 11.15
C THR A 240 -22.83 -15.78 12.50
N ASN A 241 -22.30 -14.95 13.42
CA ASN A 241 -22.87 -14.74 14.72
C ASN A 241 -24.21 -13.97 14.62
N PRO A 242 -25.34 -14.52 15.12
CA PRO A 242 -26.64 -13.88 14.99
C PRO A 242 -26.72 -12.47 15.58
N ARG A 243 -26.01 -12.20 16.69
CA ARG A 243 -25.95 -10.88 17.32
C ARG A 243 -25.25 -9.87 16.43
N GLU A 244 -24.11 -10.25 15.86
CA GLU A 244 -23.35 -9.40 14.95
C GLU A 244 -24.07 -9.16 13.62
N LEU A 245 -24.78 -10.16 13.11
CA LEU A 245 -25.67 -10.00 11.95
C LEU A 245 -26.82 -9.05 12.24
N LEU A 246 -27.40 -9.10 13.45
CA LEU A 246 -28.43 -8.14 13.87
C LEU A 246 -27.85 -6.71 13.94
N ILE A 247 -26.66 -6.55 14.50
CA ILE A 247 -25.95 -5.26 14.55
C ILE A 247 -25.73 -4.74 13.13
N ALA A 248 -25.20 -5.56 12.22
CA ALA A 248 -24.98 -5.19 10.83
C ALA A 248 -26.25 -4.78 10.10
N ARG A 249 -27.36 -5.50 10.32
CA ARG A 249 -28.66 -5.15 9.78
C ARG A 249 -29.16 -3.79 10.30
N ARG A 250 -29.04 -3.55 11.61
CA ARG A 250 -29.42 -2.27 12.21
C ARG A 250 -28.56 -1.12 11.72
N ALA A 251 -27.24 -1.33 11.56
CA ALA A 251 -26.35 -0.34 10.96
C ALA A 251 -26.80 0.01 9.53
N ALA A 252 -27.12 -0.98 8.71
CA ALA A 252 -27.65 -0.75 7.37
C ALA A 252 -29.01 -0.01 7.39
N ASP A 253 -29.87 -0.25 8.39
CA ASP A 253 -31.12 0.50 8.56
C ASP A 253 -30.88 1.97 8.95
N VAL A 254 -29.85 2.24 9.77
CA VAL A 254 -29.42 3.62 10.11
C VAL A 254 -28.88 4.34 8.89
N ILE A 255 -28.00 3.70 8.12
CA ILE A 255 -27.45 4.25 6.87
C ILE A 255 -28.58 4.62 5.92
N ASP A 256 -29.52 3.71 5.69
CA ASP A 256 -30.70 3.90 4.83
C ASP A 256 -31.54 5.14 5.23
N LYS A 257 -31.66 5.38 6.53
CA LYS A 257 -32.45 6.50 7.09
C LYS A 257 -31.64 7.77 7.34
N SER A 258 -30.34 7.78 7.04
CA SER A 258 -29.46 8.92 7.36
C SER A 258 -29.70 10.16 6.50
N GLY A 259 -30.40 10.03 5.37
CA GLY A 259 -30.52 11.07 4.36
C GLY A 259 -29.34 11.14 3.38
N TYR A 260 -28.26 10.37 3.61
CA TYR A 260 -27.10 10.30 2.74
C TYR A 260 -27.10 9.09 1.80
N PHE A 261 -27.98 8.12 2.02
CA PHE A 261 -28.09 6.91 1.21
C PHE A 261 -28.91 7.18 -0.06
N ASN A 262 -28.34 7.97 -0.97
CA ASN A 262 -28.95 8.40 -2.23
C ASN A 262 -28.10 7.94 -3.41
N ASN A 263 -28.64 8.01 -4.62
CA ASN A 263 -27.86 7.69 -5.82
C ASN A 263 -26.59 8.55 -5.90
N GLY A 264 -25.45 7.91 -6.09
CA GLY A 264 -24.14 8.59 -6.08
C GLY A 264 -23.47 8.72 -4.71
N PHE A 265 -24.01 8.10 -3.65
CA PHE A 265 -23.36 8.07 -2.33
C PHE A 265 -21.98 7.42 -2.39
N SER A 266 -21.15 7.64 -1.39
CA SER A 266 -19.86 6.96 -1.21
C SER A 266 -19.90 6.01 -0.01
N LEU A 267 -19.04 5.00 -0.02
CA LEU A 267 -19.07 3.90 0.94
C LEU A 267 -17.66 3.55 1.40
N GLN A 268 -17.53 3.29 2.70
CA GLN A 268 -16.38 2.62 3.29
C GLN A 268 -16.85 1.58 4.29
N THR A 269 -16.20 0.41 4.33
CA THR A 269 -16.44 -0.60 5.36
C THR A 269 -15.15 -0.97 6.07
N GLY A 270 -15.26 -1.40 7.32
CA GLY A 270 -14.15 -2.04 8.03
C GLY A 270 -13.95 -3.49 7.57
N SER A 271 -12.80 -4.07 7.92
CA SER A 271 -12.47 -5.48 7.64
C SER A 271 -13.12 -6.48 8.59
N GLY A 272 -13.75 -6.03 9.68
CA GLY A 272 -14.38 -6.91 10.68
C GLY A 272 -15.65 -7.59 10.17
N GLY A 273 -15.95 -8.78 10.67
CA GLY A 273 -17.04 -9.62 10.18
C GLY A 273 -18.43 -8.96 10.19
N ALA A 274 -18.74 -8.16 11.22
CA ALA A 274 -19.98 -7.38 11.29
C ALA A 274 -20.00 -6.27 10.21
N SER A 275 -18.88 -5.56 10.02
CA SER A 275 -18.77 -4.51 8.99
C SER A 275 -18.95 -5.07 7.58
N LEU A 276 -18.39 -6.24 7.29
CA LEU A 276 -18.59 -6.93 6.01
C LEU A 276 -20.06 -7.33 5.79
N ALA A 277 -20.74 -7.72 6.87
CA ALA A 277 -22.17 -8.07 6.81
C ALA A 277 -23.05 -6.84 6.51
N VAL A 278 -22.63 -5.62 6.88
CA VAL A 278 -23.36 -4.37 6.51
C VAL A 278 -23.45 -4.23 5.01
N ALA A 279 -22.35 -4.47 4.26
CA ALA A 279 -22.33 -4.39 2.79
C ALA A 279 -23.41 -5.27 2.16
N ARG A 280 -23.59 -6.51 2.67
CA ARG A 280 -24.65 -7.43 2.22
C ARG A 280 -26.05 -6.88 2.43
N PHE A 281 -26.31 -6.28 3.61
CA PHE A 281 -27.64 -5.69 3.89
C PHE A 281 -27.88 -4.40 3.09
N LEU A 282 -26.83 -3.66 2.76
CA LEU A 282 -26.93 -2.50 1.88
C LEU A 282 -27.22 -2.92 0.43
N GLU A 283 -26.69 -4.03 -0.06
CA GLU A 283 -26.99 -4.55 -1.41
C GLU A 283 -28.50 -4.65 -1.63
N ASP A 284 -29.22 -5.29 -0.71
CA ASP A 284 -30.69 -5.44 -0.81
C ASP A 284 -31.42 -4.10 -0.87
N LYS A 285 -30.91 -3.10 -0.13
CA LYS A 285 -31.50 -1.75 -0.11
C LYS A 285 -31.20 -0.99 -1.40
N MET A 286 -29.95 -1.05 -1.88
CA MET A 286 -29.54 -0.44 -3.14
C MET A 286 -30.39 -0.95 -4.32
N ARG A 287 -30.58 -2.27 -4.40
CA ARG A 287 -31.40 -2.89 -5.43
C ARG A 287 -32.87 -2.44 -5.35
N ARG A 288 -33.46 -2.46 -4.16
CA ARG A 288 -34.87 -2.06 -3.97
C ARG A 288 -35.13 -0.59 -4.29
N GLN A 289 -34.17 0.29 -3.99
CA GLN A 289 -34.31 1.72 -4.22
C GLN A 289 -33.72 2.18 -5.57
N ASN A 290 -33.14 1.24 -6.35
CA ASN A 290 -32.47 1.53 -7.60
C ASN A 290 -31.40 2.61 -7.49
N ILE A 291 -30.58 2.53 -6.42
CA ILE A 291 -29.48 3.47 -6.16
C ILE A 291 -28.12 2.76 -6.30
N ARG A 292 -27.11 3.52 -6.66
CA ARG A 292 -25.73 3.08 -6.85
C ARG A 292 -24.78 4.00 -6.10
N ALA A 293 -23.71 3.44 -5.57
CA ALA A 293 -22.62 4.22 -5.00
C ALA A 293 -21.70 4.73 -6.11
N SER A 294 -21.24 5.98 -5.98
CA SER A 294 -20.24 6.54 -6.89
C SER A 294 -18.87 5.89 -6.71
N PHE A 295 -18.49 5.59 -5.46
CA PHE A 295 -17.26 4.87 -5.17
C PHE A 295 -17.28 4.20 -3.79
N ALA A 296 -16.43 3.19 -3.64
CA ALA A 296 -15.98 2.70 -2.34
C ALA A 296 -14.50 3.04 -2.15
N LEU A 297 -14.13 3.43 -0.93
CA LEU A 297 -12.80 3.96 -0.63
C LEU A 297 -12.21 3.25 0.59
N GLY A 298 -10.88 3.07 0.61
CA GLY A 298 -10.13 2.62 1.78
C GLY A 298 -9.52 1.25 1.59
N GLY A 299 -9.70 0.36 2.56
CA GLY A 299 -9.33 -1.04 2.40
C GLY A 299 -10.41 -1.78 1.63
N ILE A 300 -10.11 -2.26 0.45
CA ILE A 300 -11.06 -2.95 -0.41
C ILE A 300 -11.12 -4.45 -0.08
N THR A 301 -12.33 -4.98 -0.04
CA THR A 301 -12.63 -6.39 0.28
C THR A 301 -13.37 -7.07 -0.86
N ALA A 302 -13.40 -8.41 -0.84
CA ALA A 302 -14.18 -9.21 -1.79
C ALA A 302 -15.66 -8.78 -1.86
N SER A 303 -16.25 -8.37 -0.72
CA SER A 303 -17.65 -7.89 -0.70
C SER A 303 -17.85 -6.61 -1.50
N MET A 304 -16.88 -5.69 -1.47
CA MET A 304 -16.94 -4.46 -2.27
C MET A 304 -16.70 -4.74 -3.77
N VAL A 305 -15.78 -5.67 -4.06
CA VAL A 305 -15.57 -6.14 -5.44
C VAL A 305 -16.84 -6.75 -6.00
N ASP A 306 -17.51 -7.61 -5.24
CA ASP A 306 -18.79 -8.24 -5.64
C ASP A 306 -19.88 -7.18 -5.91
N LEU A 307 -20.03 -6.18 -5.05
CA LEU A 307 -20.97 -5.07 -5.28
C LEU A 307 -20.63 -4.26 -6.54
N HIS A 308 -19.34 -4.05 -6.80
CA HIS A 308 -18.88 -3.36 -8.01
C HIS A 308 -19.16 -4.18 -9.27
N GLU A 309 -18.85 -5.47 -9.28
CA GLU A 309 -19.12 -6.37 -10.39
C GLU A 309 -20.62 -6.52 -10.70
N LYS A 310 -21.47 -6.36 -9.68
CA LYS A 310 -22.94 -6.28 -9.81
C LYS A 310 -23.45 -4.90 -10.29
N GLY A 311 -22.57 -3.95 -10.55
CA GLY A 311 -22.92 -2.60 -10.99
C GLY A 311 -23.56 -1.71 -9.92
N LEU A 312 -23.36 -2.03 -8.64
CA LEU A 312 -23.89 -1.27 -7.51
C LEU A 312 -22.89 -0.23 -6.99
N ILE A 313 -21.61 -0.37 -7.32
CA ILE A 313 -20.55 0.61 -7.02
C ILE A 313 -19.83 0.93 -8.34
N ASP A 314 -19.67 2.21 -8.69
CA ASP A 314 -19.08 2.60 -9.96
C ASP A 314 -17.55 2.49 -9.95
N LYS A 315 -16.87 2.81 -8.82
CA LYS A 315 -15.42 2.78 -8.67
C LYS A 315 -14.99 2.21 -7.33
N LEU A 316 -13.84 1.52 -7.34
CA LEU A 316 -13.12 1.11 -6.13
C LEU A 316 -11.83 1.93 -6.02
N ILE A 317 -11.60 2.56 -4.87
CA ILE A 317 -10.43 3.38 -4.59
C ILE A 317 -9.68 2.73 -3.43
N ASP A 318 -8.58 2.06 -3.75
CA ASP A 318 -7.90 1.10 -2.89
C ASP A 318 -6.60 1.66 -2.32
N VAL A 319 -6.53 1.78 -1.00
CA VAL A 319 -5.29 2.11 -0.28
C VAL A 319 -4.58 0.84 0.20
N GLN A 320 -5.32 -0.24 0.39
CA GLN A 320 -4.80 -1.57 0.73
C GLN A 320 -5.83 -2.64 0.40
N SER A 321 -5.47 -3.59 -0.45
CA SER A 321 -6.30 -4.76 -0.71
C SER A 321 -6.34 -5.67 0.52
N PHE A 322 -7.55 -5.99 1.00
CA PHE A 322 -7.71 -6.73 2.24
C PHE A 322 -7.86 -8.25 2.04
N ASP A 323 -7.97 -8.68 0.82
CA ASP A 323 -8.00 -10.09 0.43
C ASP A 323 -7.55 -10.29 -1.03
N SER A 324 -7.39 -11.56 -1.41
CA SER A 324 -6.91 -11.93 -2.75
C SER A 324 -7.88 -11.53 -3.87
N ALA A 325 -9.18 -11.45 -3.60
CA ALA A 325 -10.16 -11.01 -4.59
C ALA A 325 -10.00 -9.52 -4.90
N ALA A 326 -9.75 -8.69 -3.87
CA ALA A 326 -9.45 -7.27 -4.05
C ALA A 326 -8.14 -7.08 -4.84
N ALA A 327 -7.06 -7.80 -4.47
CA ALA A 327 -5.79 -7.76 -5.20
C ALA A 327 -5.95 -8.15 -6.68
N ALA A 328 -6.70 -9.23 -6.95
CA ALA A 328 -6.98 -9.68 -8.30
C ALA A 328 -7.87 -8.70 -9.10
N SER A 329 -8.81 -8.03 -8.44
CA SER A 329 -9.64 -6.99 -9.05
C SER A 329 -8.80 -5.78 -9.44
N LEU A 330 -7.92 -5.30 -8.54
CA LEU A 330 -7.00 -4.19 -8.83
C LEU A 330 -6.11 -4.47 -10.04
N ALA A 331 -5.66 -5.71 -10.20
CA ALA A 331 -4.79 -6.11 -11.30
C ALA A 331 -5.43 -6.02 -12.70
N ARG A 332 -6.75 -6.09 -12.80
CA ARG A 332 -7.45 -6.26 -14.10
C ARG A 332 -8.59 -5.28 -14.36
N ASN A 333 -9.10 -4.61 -13.34
CA ASN A 333 -10.27 -3.75 -13.47
C ASN A 333 -9.87 -2.28 -13.52
N PRO A 334 -10.10 -1.56 -14.65
CA PRO A 334 -9.70 -0.15 -14.78
C PRO A 334 -10.46 0.81 -13.86
N ASN A 335 -11.60 0.38 -13.31
CA ASN A 335 -12.37 1.14 -12.32
C ASN A 335 -11.99 0.81 -10.88
N HIS A 336 -11.02 -0.07 -10.67
CA HIS A 336 -10.40 -0.33 -9.38
C HIS A 336 -9.01 0.31 -9.40
N ILE A 337 -8.86 1.44 -8.71
CA ILE A 337 -7.66 2.27 -8.76
C ILE A 337 -6.94 2.30 -7.41
N GLU A 338 -5.63 2.31 -7.46
CA GLU A 338 -4.79 2.47 -6.28
C GLU A 338 -4.61 3.94 -5.92
N VAL A 339 -4.65 4.26 -4.62
CA VAL A 339 -4.29 5.57 -4.08
C VAL A 339 -3.25 5.44 -2.98
N SER A 340 -2.40 6.47 -2.80
CA SER A 340 -1.48 6.49 -1.67
C SER A 340 -2.23 6.76 -0.37
N ALA A 341 -1.66 6.31 0.75
CA ALA A 341 -2.18 6.63 2.07
C ALA A 341 -2.18 8.14 2.35
N ASN A 342 -1.27 8.87 1.73
CA ASN A 342 -1.22 10.32 1.78
C ASN A 342 -2.43 10.96 1.08
N GLN A 343 -2.83 10.46 -0.09
CA GLN A 343 -4.04 10.91 -0.78
C GLN A 343 -5.32 10.52 -0.02
N TYR A 344 -5.30 9.35 0.63
CA TYR A 344 -6.44 8.82 1.36
C TYR A 344 -6.72 9.56 2.66
N ALA A 345 -5.71 9.85 3.49
CA ALA A 345 -5.87 10.25 4.89
C ALA A 345 -5.37 11.66 5.21
N ASN A 346 -4.74 12.36 4.26
CA ASN A 346 -4.11 13.64 4.53
C ASN A 346 -4.99 14.83 4.14
N PHE A 347 -5.53 15.51 5.14
CA PHE A 347 -6.32 16.74 4.96
C PHE A 347 -5.55 17.89 4.28
N GLY A 348 -4.23 17.95 4.41
CA GLY A 348 -3.39 18.96 3.76
C GLY A 348 -3.12 18.66 2.29
N SER A 349 -3.47 17.49 1.79
CA SER A 349 -3.25 17.10 0.42
C SER A 349 -4.35 17.64 -0.49
N LYS A 350 -3.98 18.47 -1.46
CA LYS A 350 -4.89 18.85 -2.55
C LYS A 350 -5.29 17.60 -3.34
N GLY A 351 -6.53 17.21 -3.23
CA GLY A 351 -7.05 15.99 -3.86
C GLY A 351 -7.14 14.79 -2.94
N ALA A 352 -7.03 14.97 -1.62
CA ALA A 352 -7.40 13.95 -0.67
C ALA A 352 -8.85 13.51 -0.92
N SER A 353 -9.07 12.21 -1.10
CA SER A 353 -10.40 11.66 -1.36
C SER A 353 -11.37 11.90 -0.18
N VAL A 354 -10.82 12.09 1.01
CA VAL A 354 -11.52 12.37 2.27
C VAL A 354 -12.27 13.73 2.27
N GLU A 355 -11.82 14.71 1.51
CA GLU A 355 -12.54 16.00 1.38
C GLU A 355 -13.93 15.87 0.73
N ARG A 356 -14.24 14.71 0.17
CA ARG A 356 -15.47 14.42 -0.55
C ARG A 356 -16.36 13.39 0.13
N LEU A 357 -15.96 12.91 1.29
CA LEU A 357 -16.76 12.08 2.18
C LEU A 357 -17.55 12.94 3.14
#